data_ec061b19919eaeeb67534ec3d69b03a9
#
_entry.id   ec061b19919eaeeb67534ec3d69b03a9
#
_cell.length_a   1.000
_cell.length_b   1.000
_cell.length_c   1.000
_cell.angle_alpha   90.00
_cell.angle_beta   90.00
_cell.angle_gamma   90.00
#
_symmetry.space_group_name_H-M   'P 1'
#
loop_
_entity.id
_entity.type
_entity.pdbx_description
1 polymer ?
#
loop_
_entity_poly.entity_id
_entity_poly.type
_entity_poly.pdbx_seq_one_letter_code
_entity_poly.pdbx_strand_id
1 'polypeptide(L)'
;MGIVYATSNLFLRSALRIFGDWEVSGRENVPRKGALIIVANHISDIDAGILSASIPRRVEFMAKGDLFQKPIISQLARAYGAFPISENGKEFYSIKRSLYILNRNGALGIFPEGAKNPTALGKAMLGSAMIAMMSGAPILPVGIIGTESVGNGLRVCYPKGTFRITIGKPFSVPDVRGNRRRTFVASATDTIMNQIAALLPERYRGVYHNAWKGERSYTSPPKWWDANLNMLDGPS
;
A
#
# COMPACT_ATOMS: atom_id res chain seq x y z
N MET A 1 -7.00 -16.06 -8.83
CA MET A 1 -5.68 -15.38 -8.91
C MET A 1 -5.10 -15.64 -10.28
N GLY A 2 -4.56 -14.62 -10.98
CA GLY A 2 -3.83 -14.88 -12.21
C GLY A 2 -2.57 -15.70 -11.92
N ILE A 3 -2.27 -16.69 -12.77
CA ILE A 3 -1.12 -17.59 -12.59
C ILE A 3 0.18 -16.79 -12.43
N VAL A 4 0.39 -15.78 -13.27
CA VAL A 4 1.58 -14.92 -13.20
C VAL A 4 1.73 -14.23 -11.84
N TYR A 5 0.66 -13.70 -11.26
CA TYR A 5 0.70 -13.07 -9.95
C TYR A 5 1.09 -14.09 -8.85
N ALA A 6 0.50 -15.28 -8.89
CA ALA A 6 0.77 -16.32 -7.90
C ALA A 6 2.22 -16.83 -7.99
N THR A 7 2.70 -17.13 -9.21
CA THR A 7 4.07 -17.63 -9.44
C THR A 7 5.12 -16.59 -9.11
N SER A 8 4.92 -15.32 -9.51
CA SER A 8 5.84 -14.23 -9.18
C SER A 8 5.94 -13.99 -7.66
N ASN A 9 4.81 -14.03 -6.94
CA ASN A 9 4.84 -13.92 -5.48
C ASN A 9 5.49 -15.12 -4.80
N LEU A 10 5.26 -16.34 -5.30
CA LEU A 10 5.92 -17.53 -4.78
C LEU A 10 7.44 -17.42 -4.97
N PHE A 11 7.88 -17.05 -6.17
CA PHE A 11 9.30 -16.83 -6.47
C PHE A 11 9.91 -15.77 -5.54
N LEU A 12 9.27 -14.61 -5.41
CA LEU A 12 9.78 -13.53 -4.57
C LEU A 12 9.83 -13.92 -3.09
N ARG A 13 8.80 -14.61 -2.57
CA ARG A 13 8.82 -15.14 -1.19
C ARG A 13 9.96 -16.13 -0.97
N SER A 14 10.23 -17.00 -1.94
CA SER A 14 11.34 -17.95 -1.87
C SER A 14 12.68 -17.22 -1.90
N ALA A 15 12.85 -16.24 -2.80
CA ALA A 15 14.06 -15.44 -2.89
C ALA A 15 14.32 -14.64 -1.61
N LEU A 16 13.30 -14.00 -1.03
CA LEU A 16 13.41 -13.27 0.22
C LEU A 16 13.79 -14.17 1.42
N ARG A 17 13.33 -15.42 1.43
CA ARG A 17 13.68 -16.39 2.49
C ARG A 17 15.07 -16.99 2.33
N ILE A 18 15.53 -17.18 1.08
CA ILE A 18 16.83 -17.81 0.80
C ILE A 18 17.97 -16.79 0.88
N PHE A 19 17.76 -15.60 0.35
CA PHE A 19 18.83 -14.60 0.18
C PHE A 19 18.75 -13.43 1.15
N GLY A 20 17.61 -13.22 1.83
CA GLY A 20 17.39 -12.12 2.77
C GLY A 20 16.84 -12.59 4.11
N ASP A 21 16.93 -11.71 5.09
CA ASP A 21 16.23 -11.82 6.36
C ASP A 21 14.91 -11.02 6.24
N TRP A 22 13.81 -11.73 5.93
CA TRP A 22 12.51 -11.12 5.67
C TRP A 22 11.52 -11.41 6.80
N GLU A 23 11.18 -10.37 7.52
CA GLU A 23 10.26 -10.40 8.65
C GLU A 23 8.99 -9.58 8.37
N VAL A 24 7.84 -10.13 8.68
CA VAL A 24 6.55 -9.49 8.52
C VAL A 24 5.75 -9.61 9.81
N SER A 25 5.44 -8.49 10.42
CA SER A 25 4.59 -8.38 11.61
C SER A 25 3.23 -7.78 11.28
N GLY A 26 2.19 -8.11 12.06
CA GLY A 26 0.83 -7.58 11.90
C GLY A 26 0.03 -8.17 10.74
N ARG A 27 0.36 -9.37 10.26
CA ARG A 27 -0.41 -10.03 9.17
C ARG A 27 -1.86 -10.30 9.54
N GLU A 28 -2.15 -10.47 10.80
CA GLU A 28 -3.50 -10.62 11.39
C GLU A 28 -4.38 -9.40 11.17
N ASN A 29 -3.78 -8.22 10.97
CA ASN A 29 -4.48 -6.97 10.70
C ASN A 29 -5.03 -6.89 9.26
N VAL A 30 -4.67 -7.82 8.37
CA VAL A 30 -5.08 -7.78 6.96
C VAL A 30 -6.42 -8.47 6.77
N PRO A 31 -7.48 -7.75 6.36
CA PRO A 31 -8.75 -8.37 6.05
C PRO A 31 -8.64 -9.26 4.82
N ARG A 32 -9.16 -10.45 4.94
CA ARG A 32 -9.13 -11.43 3.84
C ARG A 32 -10.03 -11.06 2.67
N LYS A 33 -11.10 -10.30 2.91
CA LYS A 33 -12.12 -9.91 1.91
C LYS A 33 -12.50 -8.43 2.10
N GLY A 34 -13.28 -7.91 1.18
CA GLY A 34 -13.77 -6.53 1.21
C GLY A 34 -12.80 -5.53 0.57
N ALA A 35 -13.28 -4.32 0.34
CA ALA A 35 -12.46 -3.22 -0.16
C ALA A 35 -11.37 -2.87 0.83
N LEU A 36 -10.15 -2.60 0.34
CA LEU A 36 -9.02 -2.25 1.19
C LEU A 36 -8.06 -1.33 0.45
N ILE A 37 -7.67 -0.23 1.07
CA ILE A 37 -6.57 0.62 0.58
C ILE A 37 -5.35 0.34 1.45
N ILE A 38 -4.27 -0.13 0.85
CA ILE A 38 -3.01 -0.38 1.53
C ILE A 38 -2.08 0.78 1.20
N VAL A 39 -1.59 1.47 2.23
CA VAL A 39 -0.69 2.61 2.08
C VAL A 39 0.66 2.28 2.71
N ALA A 40 1.76 2.57 2.00
CA ALA A 40 3.11 2.31 2.49
C ALA A 40 4.08 3.43 2.09
N ASN A 41 5.19 3.56 2.81
CA ASN A 41 6.32 4.35 2.37
C ASN A 41 7.00 3.69 1.15
N HIS A 42 7.71 4.48 0.34
CA HIS A 42 8.33 4.01 -0.90
C HIS A 42 9.83 4.31 -0.94
N ILE A 43 10.63 3.29 -0.74
CA ILE A 43 12.10 3.38 -0.66
C ILE A 43 12.74 2.91 -1.98
N SER A 44 12.26 1.79 -2.53
CA SER A 44 12.92 1.06 -3.62
C SER A 44 11.91 0.46 -4.61
N ASP A 45 12.37 0.07 -5.79
CA ASP A 45 11.52 -0.55 -6.83
C ASP A 45 10.94 -1.91 -6.41
N ILE A 46 11.56 -2.60 -5.46
CA ILE A 46 11.08 -3.90 -4.96
C ILE A 46 9.90 -3.76 -3.98
N ASP A 47 9.59 -2.57 -3.46
CA ASP A 47 8.61 -2.38 -2.39
C ASP A 47 7.22 -2.92 -2.76
N ALA A 48 6.75 -2.68 -3.98
CA ALA A 48 5.46 -3.21 -4.44
C ALA A 48 5.45 -4.75 -4.44
N GLY A 49 6.57 -5.36 -4.83
CA GLY A 49 6.76 -6.81 -4.79
C GLY A 49 6.77 -7.35 -3.36
N ILE A 50 7.57 -6.76 -2.48
CA ILE A 50 7.66 -7.15 -1.07
C ILE A 50 6.32 -6.97 -0.38
N LEU A 51 5.62 -5.86 -0.64
CA LEU A 51 4.29 -5.62 -0.09
C LEU A 51 3.29 -6.68 -0.55
N SER A 52 3.26 -7.01 -1.86
CA SER A 52 2.44 -8.11 -2.38
C SER A 52 2.79 -9.47 -1.78
N ALA A 53 4.09 -9.75 -1.56
CA ALA A 53 4.54 -10.98 -0.94
C ALA A 53 4.13 -11.06 0.54
N SER A 54 4.02 -9.91 1.22
CA SER A 54 3.68 -9.81 2.64
C SER A 54 2.19 -9.89 2.92
N ILE A 55 1.35 -9.40 1.99
CA ILE A 55 -0.11 -9.35 2.12
C ILE A 55 -0.74 -10.68 1.64
N PRO A 56 -1.64 -11.32 2.44
CA PRO A 56 -2.22 -12.63 2.10
C PRO A 56 -3.39 -12.55 1.10
N ARG A 57 -3.42 -11.52 0.25
CA ARG A 57 -4.42 -11.35 -0.81
C ARG A 57 -3.84 -10.58 -1.99
N ARG A 58 -4.52 -10.64 -3.16
CA ARG A 58 -4.08 -9.90 -4.34
C ARG A 58 -4.21 -8.41 -4.10
N VAL A 59 -3.13 -7.67 -4.41
CA VAL A 59 -3.07 -6.21 -4.36
C VAL A 59 -2.83 -5.68 -5.77
N GLU A 60 -3.60 -4.69 -6.18
CA GLU A 60 -3.37 -3.94 -7.44
C GLU A 60 -2.70 -2.60 -7.10
N PHE A 61 -1.70 -2.20 -7.89
CA PHE A 61 -0.90 -1.01 -7.58
C PHE A 61 -1.02 0.07 -8.64
N MET A 62 -1.08 1.32 -8.19
CA MET A 62 -0.83 2.46 -9.07
C MET A 62 0.67 2.60 -9.34
N ALA A 63 1.05 2.74 -10.60
CA ALA A 63 2.45 2.90 -11.00
C ALA A 63 2.62 4.02 -12.02
N LYS A 64 3.82 4.60 -12.10
CA LYS A 64 4.14 5.66 -13.07
C LYS A 64 3.98 5.17 -14.51
N GLY A 65 3.53 6.05 -15.40
CA GLY A 65 3.29 5.76 -16.81
C GLY A 65 4.52 5.20 -17.53
N ASP A 66 5.73 5.64 -17.17
CA ASP A 66 7.00 5.22 -17.76
C ASP A 66 7.23 3.70 -17.66
N LEU A 67 6.71 3.06 -16.59
CA LEU A 67 6.77 1.61 -16.42
C LEU A 67 6.05 0.87 -17.57
N PHE A 68 5.06 1.50 -18.17
CA PHE A 68 4.22 0.90 -19.20
C PHE A 68 4.67 1.23 -20.64
N GLN A 69 5.75 1.99 -20.82
CA GLN A 69 6.29 2.33 -22.13
C GLN A 69 7.08 1.16 -22.77
N LYS A 70 7.63 0.27 -21.93
CA LYS A 70 8.39 -0.91 -22.39
C LYS A 70 7.44 -2.12 -22.50
N PRO A 71 7.23 -2.71 -23.70
CA PRO A 71 6.19 -3.73 -23.92
C PRO A 71 6.25 -4.92 -22.95
N ILE A 72 7.43 -5.51 -22.75
CA ILE A 72 7.62 -6.67 -21.88
C ILE A 72 7.36 -6.30 -20.42
N ILE A 73 7.91 -5.18 -19.96
CA ILE A 73 7.73 -4.70 -18.57
C ILE A 73 6.27 -4.33 -18.33
N SER A 74 5.61 -3.71 -19.30
CA SER A 74 4.19 -3.37 -19.23
C SER A 74 3.32 -4.61 -19.07
N GLN A 75 3.57 -5.68 -19.84
CA GLN A 75 2.81 -6.93 -19.72
C GLN A 75 3.01 -7.58 -18.35
N LEU A 76 4.25 -7.65 -17.87
CA LEU A 76 4.57 -8.20 -16.55
C LEU A 76 3.93 -7.36 -15.42
N ALA A 77 4.05 -6.03 -15.51
CA ALA A 77 3.47 -5.13 -14.52
C ALA A 77 1.93 -5.26 -14.46
N ARG A 78 1.25 -5.30 -15.62
CA ARG A 78 -0.20 -5.51 -15.70
C ARG A 78 -0.61 -6.90 -15.18
N ALA A 79 0.13 -7.94 -15.51
CA ALA A 79 -0.11 -9.30 -15.01
C ALA A 79 0.08 -9.39 -13.49
N TYR A 80 1.01 -8.62 -12.95
CA TYR A 80 1.24 -8.46 -11.51
C TYR A 80 0.19 -7.59 -10.81
N GLY A 81 -0.67 -6.90 -11.56
CA GLY A 81 -1.76 -6.07 -11.03
C GLY A 81 -1.43 -4.58 -10.99
N ALA A 82 -0.35 -4.13 -11.63
CA ALA A 82 -0.06 -2.71 -11.76
C ALA A 82 -0.89 -2.05 -12.87
N PHE A 83 -1.28 -0.79 -12.65
CA PHE A 83 -1.96 0.05 -13.63
C PHE A 83 -1.40 1.48 -13.59
N PRO A 84 -1.41 2.21 -14.73
CA PRO A 84 -0.80 3.53 -14.80
C PRO A 84 -1.60 4.59 -14.04
N ILE A 85 -0.90 5.56 -13.46
CA ILE A 85 -1.51 6.74 -12.83
C ILE A 85 -2.27 7.57 -13.86
N SER A 86 -1.71 7.71 -15.07
CA SER A 86 -2.36 8.38 -16.20
C SER A 86 -2.27 7.48 -17.42
N GLU A 87 -3.34 7.40 -18.20
CA GLU A 87 -3.38 6.69 -19.47
C GLU A 87 -3.90 7.63 -20.55
N ASN A 88 -3.12 7.79 -21.63
CA ASN A 88 -3.45 8.69 -22.75
C ASN A 88 -3.78 10.14 -22.33
N GLY A 89 -3.03 10.69 -21.35
CA GLY A 89 -3.22 12.05 -20.84
C GLY A 89 -4.46 12.26 -19.97
N LYS A 90 -5.17 11.18 -19.61
CA LYS A 90 -6.36 11.27 -18.76
C LYS A 90 -5.96 11.19 -17.29
N GLU A 91 -5.84 12.34 -16.64
CA GLU A 91 -5.45 12.46 -15.22
C GLU A 91 -6.38 11.72 -14.24
N PHE A 92 -7.67 11.61 -14.57
CA PHE A 92 -8.66 10.91 -13.73
C PHE A 92 -8.70 9.39 -13.92
N TYR A 93 -7.85 8.82 -14.79
CA TYR A 93 -7.87 7.38 -15.05
C TYR A 93 -7.58 6.58 -13.78
N SER A 94 -6.54 6.94 -13.04
CA SER A 94 -6.14 6.23 -11.81
C SER A 94 -7.23 6.27 -10.74
N ILE A 95 -7.90 7.40 -10.56
CA ILE A 95 -9.00 7.52 -9.59
C ILE A 95 -10.15 6.59 -9.98
N LYS A 96 -10.60 6.62 -11.25
CA LYS A 96 -11.67 5.74 -11.73
C LYS A 96 -11.30 4.27 -11.59
N ARG A 97 -10.06 3.89 -11.95
CA ARG A 97 -9.57 2.52 -11.83
C ARG A 97 -9.50 2.07 -10.36
N SER A 98 -9.03 2.94 -9.47
CA SER A 98 -8.97 2.67 -8.03
C SER A 98 -10.36 2.43 -7.44
N LEU A 99 -11.33 3.29 -7.74
CA LEU A 99 -12.71 3.13 -7.31
C LEU A 99 -13.34 1.85 -7.88
N TYR A 100 -13.06 1.50 -9.13
CA TYR A 100 -13.51 0.25 -9.73
C TYR A 100 -12.99 -0.98 -8.97
N ILE A 101 -11.69 -0.99 -8.59
CA ILE A 101 -11.08 -2.08 -7.81
C ILE A 101 -11.76 -2.20 -6.45
N LEU A 102 -11.93 -1.08 -5.74
CA LEU A 102 -12.52 -1.04 -4.40
C LEU A 102 -13.99 -1.45 -4.43
N ASN A 103 -14.79 -0.97 -5.40
CA ASN A 103 -16.20 -1.35 -5.57
C ASN A 103 -16.40 -2.86 -5.82
N ARG A 104 -15.35 -3.57 -6.27
CA ARG A 104 -15.34 -5.02 -6.44
C ARG A 104 -14.70 -5.77 -5.26
N ASN A 105 -14.63 -5.14 -4.10
CA ASN A 105 -14.00 -5.70 -2.91
C ASN A 105 -12.51 -6.06 -3.11
N GLY A 106 -11.82 -5.35 -4.02
CA GLY A 106 -10.40 -5.51 -4.27
C GLY A 106 -9.52 -4.80 -3.23
N ALA A 107 -8.22 -5.12 -3.23
CA ALA A 107 -7.23 -4.41 -2.47
C ALA A 107 -6.36 -3.56 -3.40
N LEU A 108 -6.22 -2.29 -3.05
CA LEU A 108 -5.46 -1.27 -3.78
C LEU A 108 -4.23 -0.87 -2.99
N GLY A 109 -3.03 -1.02 -3.57
CA GLY A 109 -1.77 -0.55 -3.01
C GLY A 109 -1.43 0.84 -3.54
N ILE A 110 -1.10 1.75 -2.64
CA ILE A 110 -0.71 3.13 -2.96
C ILE A 110 0.53 3.48 -2.16
N PHE A 111 1.50 4.11 -2.82
CA PHE A 111 2.60 4.81 -2.19
C PHE A 111 2.27 6.31 -2.20
N PRO A 112 1.82 6.90 -1.07
CA PRO A 112 1.28 8.26 -1.07
C PRO A 112 2.29 9.33 -1.48
N GLU A 113 3.57 9.06 -1.35
CA GLU A 113 4.67 9.96 -1.74
C GLU A 113 4.75 10.19 -3.25
N GLY A 114 4.22 9.25 -4.06
CA GLY A 114 4.25 9.31 -5.52
C GLY A 114 5.64 9.18 -6.15
N ALA A 115 6.68 9.10 -5.33
CA ALA A 115 8.08 8.90 -5.72
C ALA A 115 8.83 8.11 -4.67
N LYS A 116 9.95 7.49 -5.04
CA LYS A 116 10.84 6.81 -4.10
C LYS A 116 11.60 7.84 -3.25
N ASN A 117 11.62 7.62 -1.93
CA ASN A 117 12.40 8.37 -0.96
C ASN A 117 13.26 7.40 -0.13
N PRO A 118 14.51 7.14 -0.55
CA PRO A 118 15.35 6.12 0.09
C PRO A 118 15.75 6.41 1.53
N THR A 119 15.68 7.66 1.94
CA THR A 119 16.19 8.10 3.26
C THR A 119 15.10 8.20 4.31
N ALA A 120 13.98 8.86 3.99
CA ALA A 120 12.90 9.10 4.94
C ALA A 120 11.62 9.55 4.21
N LEU A 121 10.48 9.52 4.93
CA LEU A 121 9.17 9.96 4.41
C LEU A 121 9.21 11.41 3.90
N GLY A 122 8.84 11.57 2.65
CA GLY A 122 8.59 12.86 2.01
C GLY A 122 7.14 13.31 2.14
N LYS A 123 6.83 14.49 1.58
CA LYS A 123 5.45 14.98 1.51
C LYS A 123 4.61 14.08 0.63
N ALA A 124 3.39 13.77 1.09
CA ALA A 124 2.46 12.97 0.33
C ALA A 124 1.63 13.79 -0.66
N MET A 125 1.22 13.12 -1.73
CA MET A 125 0.21 13.59 -2.67
C MET A 125 -1.21 13.33 -2.12
N LEU A 126 -2.17 14.18 -2.50
CA LEU A 126 -3.54 14.12 -2.00
C LEU A 126 -4.36 12.92 -2.53
N GLY A 127 -3.85 12.19 -3.52
CA GLY A 127 -4.59 11.15 -4.25
C GLY A 127 -5.05 9.99 -3.38
N SER A 128 -4.25 9.52 -2.43
CA SER A 128 -4.62 8.43 -1.53
C SER A 128 -5.78 8.80 -0.62
N ALA A 129 -5.76 10.00 -0.06
CA ALA A 129 -6.84 10.52 0.77
C ALA A 129 -8.13 10.74 -0.05
N MET A 130 -8.02 11.29 -1.27
CA MET A 130 -9.17 11.46 -2.16
C MET A 130 -9.85 10.11 -2.47
N ILE A 131 -9.08 9.08 -2.81
CA ILE A 131 -9.61 7.75 -3.11
C ILE A 131 -10.27 7.15 -1.86
N ALA A 132 -9.66 7.28 -0.69
CA ALA A 132 -10.21 6.80 0.56
C ALA A 132 -11.55 7.46 0.90
N MET A 133 -11.61 8.79 0.80
CA MET A 133 -12.82 9.57 1.07
C MET A 133 -13.94 9.30 0.06
N MET A 134 -13.59 9.04 -1.22
CA MET A 134 -14.59 8.74 -2.26
C MET A 134 -15.13 7.32 -2.18
N SER A 135 -14.31 6.36 -1.76
CA SER A 135 -14.70 4.94 -1.68
C SER A 135 -15.29 4.54 -0.34
N GLY A 136 -14.96 5.26 0.75
CA GLY A 136 -15.24 4.84 2.11
C GLY A 136 -14.50 3.57 2.54
N ALA A 137 -13.54 3.09 1.74
CA ALA A 137 -12.79 1.89 2.04
C ALA A 137 -11.82 2.12 3.20
N PRO A 138 -11.65 1.13 4.09
CA PRO A 138 -10.66 1.19 5.16
C PRO A 138 -9.25 1.24 4.60
N ILE A 139 -8.36 1.88 5.35
CA ILE A 139 -6.96 2.10 5.02
C ILE A 139 -6.10 1.24 5.93
N LEU A 140 -5.19 0.46 5.35
CA LEU A 140 -4.21 -0.36 6.07
C LEU A 140 -2.83 0.28 5.91
N PRO A 141 -2.26 0.84 6.97
CA PRO A 141 -0.93 1.42 6.91
C PRO A 141 0.13 0.31 7.00
N VAL A 142 1.20 0.45 6.23
CA VAL A 142 2.33 -0.47 6.23
C VAL A 142 3.64 0.31 6.25
N GLY A 143 4.54 -0.07 7.14
CA GLY A 143 5.91 0.41 7.19
C GLY A 143 6.86 -0.60 6.51
N ILE A 144 7.68 -0.13 5.57
CA ILE A 144 8.69 -0.93 4.86
C ILE A 144 10.06 -0.35 5.19
N ILE A 145 11.02 -1.20 5.60
CA ILE A 145 12.41 -0.79 5.82
C ILE A 145 13.38 -1.86 5.29
N GLY A 146 14.60 -1.43 4.93
CA GLY A 146 15.69 -2.30 4.49
C GLY A 146 15.76 -2.50 2.97
N THR A 147 14.76 -2.06 2.20
CA THR A 147 14.72 -2.25 0.76
C THR A 147 15.69 -1.35 -0.01
N GLU A 148 16.23 -0.32 0.62
CA GLU A 148 17.30 0.53 0.08
C GLU A 148 18.56 -0.28 -0.28
N SER A 149 18.81 -1.40 0.40
CA SER A 149 19.97 -2.28 0.18
C SER A 149 19.90 -3.07 -1.13
N VAL A 150 18.70 -3.26 -1.69
CA VAL A 150 18.50 -4.09 -2.89
C VAL A 150 19.03 -3.40 -4.15
N GLY A 151 18.99 -2.07 -4.21
CA GLY A 151 19.37 -1.32 -5.42
C GLY A 151 18.44 -1.61 -6.60
N ASN A 152 19.00 -1.62 -7.82
CA ASN A 152 18.25 -1.74 -9.07
C ASN A 152 18.59 -3.01 -9.86
N GLY A 153 17.73 -3.37 -10.82
CA GLY A 153 17.99 -4.39 -11.82
C GLY A 153 17.89 -5.82 -11.30
N LEU A 154 18.87 -6.68 -11.66
CA LEU A 154 18.85 -8.11 -11.33
C LEU A 154 18.90 -8.44 -9.84
N ARG A 155 19.31 -7.50 -8.99
CA ARG A 155 19.30 -7.68 -7.52
C ARG A 155 17.92 -7.94 -6.94
N VAL A 156 16.86 -7.57 -7.65
CA VAL A 156 15.47 -7.92 -7.29
C VAL A 156 15.25 -9.44 -7.27
N CYS A 157 16.01 -10.22 -8.06
CA CYS A 157 15.90 -11.68 -8.11
C CYS A 157 16.65 -12.38 -6.96
N TYR A 158 17.64 -11.71 -6.35
CA TYR A 158 18.38 -12.21 -5.18
C TYR A 158 18.55 -11.10 -4.14
N PRO A 159 17.44 -10.70 -3.49
CA PRO A 159 17.43 -9.57 -2.55
C PRO A 159 18.22 -9.95 -1.30
N LYS A 160 19.39 -9.34 -1.13
CA LYS A 160 20.21 -9.50 0.08
C LYS A 160 19.95 -8.31 1.01
N GLY A 161 19.72 -8.61 2.27
CA GLY A 161 19.51 -7.60 3.31
C GLY A 161 18.47 -8.02 4.34
N THR A 162 18.25 -7.17 5.31
CA THR A 162 17.22 -7.34 6.34
C THR A 162 16.01 -6.50 5.98
N PHE A 163 14.90 -7.15 5.67
CA PHE A 163 13.65 -6.51 5.27
C PHE A 163 12.61 -6.64 6.37
N ARG A 164 12.13 -5.54 6.91
CA ARG A 164 11.09 -5.55 7.93
C ARG A 164 9.86 -4.84 7.42
N ILE A 165 8.74 -5.55 7.43
CA ILE A 165 7.43 -5.07 7.03
C ILE A 165 6.52 -5.10 8.25
N THR A 166 6.06 -3.92 8.67
CA THR A 166 5.14 -3.76 9.80
C THR A 166 3.78 -3.36 9.29
N ILE A 167 2.78 -4.20 9.49
CA ILE A 167 1.40 -3.97 9.07
C ILE A 167 0.62 -3.45 10.27
N GLY A 168 0.16 -2.20 10.19
CA GLY A 168 -0.63 -1.56 11.25
C GLY A 168 -2.09 -2.00 11.25
N LYS A 169 -2.85 -1.48 12.22
CA LYS A 169 -4.29 -1.71 12.28
C LYS A 169 -5.00 -0.87 11.20
N PRO A 170 -6.05 -1.41 10.59
CA PRO A 170 -6.86 -0.65 9.65
C PRO A 170 -7.57 0.52 10.35
N PHE A 171 -7.73 1.61 9.62
CA PHE A 171 -8.47 2.78 10.07
C PHE A 171 -9.29 3.37 8.91
N SER A 172 -10.21 4.27 9.22
CA SER A 172 -10.99 4.99 8.23
C SER A 172 -10.77 6.49 8.37
N VAL A 173 -10.75 7.20 7.25
CA VAL A 173 -10.87 8.66 7.24
C VAL A 173 -12.35 9.04 7.12
N PRO A 174 -12.79 10.17 7.72
CA PRO A 174 -14.18 10.58 7.63
C PRO A 174 -14.66 10.66 6.17
N ASP A 175 -15.85 10.09 5.91
CA ASP A 175 -16.54 10.27 4.63
C ASP A 175 -17.08 11.71 4.58
N VAL A 176 -16.55 12.49 3.67
CA VAL A 176 -16.99 13.87 3.45
C VAL A 176 -17.78 13.95 2.14
N ARG A 177 -18.86 13.15 2.05
CA ARG A 177 -19.84 13.31 0.97
C ARG A 177 -20.41 14.71 1.05
N GLY A 178 -20.00 15.58 0.16
CA GLY A 178 -20.46 16.98 0.07
C GLY A 178 -19.45 18.06 0.43
N ASN A 179 -18.39 17.79 1.16
CA ASN A 179 -17.39 18.80 1.51
C ASN A 179 -15.98 18.40 1.11
N ARG A 180 -15.68 18.49 -0.18
CA ARG A 180 -14.34 18.22 -0.76
C ARG A 180 -13.38 19.41 -0.62
N ARG A 181 -13.44 20.15 0.50
CA ARG A 181 -12.50 21.25 0.70
C ARG A 181 -11.09 20.69 0.77
N ARG A 182 -10.17 21.35 0.07
CA ARG A 182 -8.75 20.96 0.02
C ARG A 182 -8.13 20.76 1.41
N THR A 183 -8.59 21.51 2.41
CA THR A 183 -8.18 21.39 3.80
C THR A 183 -8.51 20.03 4.43
N PHE A 184 -9.69 19.45 4.13
CA PHE A 184 -10.07 18.14 4.65
C PHE A 184 -9.23 17.02 4.00
N VAL A 185 -9.01 17.10 2.69
CA VAL A 185 -8.16 16.13 1.98
C VAL A 185 -6.73 16.20 2.49
N ALA A 186 -6.21 17.39 2.75
CA ALA A 186 -4.88 17.58 3.32
C ALA A 186 -4.79 16.95 4.73
N SER A 187 -5.76 17.22 5.61
CA SER A 187 -5.80 16.62 6.95
C SER A 187 -5.91 15.09 6.91
N ALA A 188 -6.70 14.53 5.99
CA ALA A 188 -6.77 13.09 5.79
C ALA A 188 -5.44 12.52 5.27
N THR A 189 -4.75 13.25 4.39
CA THR A 189 -3.42 12.87 3.90
C THR A 189 -2.39 12.84 5.03
N ASP A 190 -2.37 13.87 5.88
CA ASP A 190 -1.49 13.92 7.05
C ASP A 190 -1.81 12.77 8.02
N THR A 191 -3.08 12.45 8.21
CA THR A 191 -3.50 11.29 9.00
C THR A 191 -2.92 9.99 8.44
N ILE A 192 -3.04 9.76 7.14
CA ILE A 192 -2.49 8.56 6.47
C ILE A 192 -0.98 8.48 6.69
N MET A 193 -0.27 9.58 6.46
CA MET A 193 1.19 9.60 6.60
C MET A 193 1.65 9.41 8.04
N ASN A 194 0.94 9.97 9.00
CA ASN A 194 1.22 9.78 10.41
C ASN A 194 1.06 8.32 10.86
N GLN A 195 0.06 7.61 10.30
CA GLN A 195 -0.12 6.18 10.54
C GLN A 195 1.04 5.35 9.96
N ILE A 196 1.54 5.71 8.77
CA ILE A 196 2.74 5.08 8.20
C ILE A 196 3.97 5.39 9.07
N ALA A 197 4.17 6.67 9.42
CA ALA A 197 5.30 7.11 10.23
C ALA A 197 5.38 6.41 11.59
N ALA A 198 4.22 6.12 12.20
CA ALA A 198 4.12 5.40 13.47
C ALA A 198 4.70 3.97 13.41
N LEU A 199 4.68 3.35 12.24
CA LEU A 199 5.21 1.99 12.00
C LEU A 199 6.70 1.98 11.68
N LEU A 200 7.31 3.15 11.49
CA LEU A 200 8.69 3.30 11.06
C LEU A 200 9.59 3.75 12.22
N PRO A 201 10.85 3.30 12.26
CA PRO A 201 11.88 3.88 13.12
C PRO A 201 12.02 5.39 12.86
N GLU A 202 12.43 6.14 13.86
CA GLU A 202 12.50 7.60 13.82
C GLU A 202 13.26 8.14 12.59
N ARG A 203 14.39 7.52 12.25
CA ARG A 203 15.21 7.91 11.10
C ARG A 203 14.48 7.87 9.74
N TYR A 204 13.40 7.08 9.62
CA TYR A 204 12.60 6.97 8.39
C TYR A 204 11.37 7.88 8.37
N ARG A 205 11.04 8.58 9.48
CA ARG A 205 9.81 9.39 9.59
C ARG A 205 9.86 10.71 8.83
N GLY A 206 11.05 11.20 8.47
CA GLY A 206 11.23 12.39 7.66
C GLY A 206 10.44 13.60 8.16
N VAL A 207 9.63 14.21 7.30
CA VAL A 207 8.82 15.39 7.64
C VAL A 207 7.70 15.09 8.66
N TYR A 208 7.46 13.82 8.99
CA TYR A 208 6.46 13.36 9.96
C TYR A 208 7.07 12.91 11.30
N HIS A 209 8.32 13.29 11.61
CA HIS A 209 9.02 12.90 12.85
C HIS A 209 8.31 13.37 14.12
N ASN A 210 7.64 14.54 14.10
CA ASN A 210 6.89 15.10 15.24
C ASN A 210 5.44 14.64 15.32
N ALA A 211 4.96 13.85 14.37
CA ALA A 211 3.56 13.49 14.25
C ALA A 211 3.05 12.55 15.35
N TRP A 212 3.94 11.93 16.10
CA TRP A 212 3.63 10.92 17.12
C TRP A 212 3.27 11.49 18.51
N LYS A 213 3.24 12.80 18.70
CA LYS A 213 2.88 13.39 20.01
C LYS A 213 1.37 13.60 20.14
N GLY A 214 0.59 12.54 20.26
CA GLY A 214 -0.81 12.68 20.69
C GLY A 214 -1.75 11.67 20.06
N GLU A 215 -2.48 10.98 20.93
CA GLU A 215 -3.66 10.19 20.64
C GLU A 215 -4.71 11.06 19.92
N ARG A 216 -4.76 11.01 18.59
CA ARG A 216 -6.01 11.34 17.91
C ARG A 216 -6.77 10.03 17.73
N SER A 217 -7.91 9.96 18.43
CA SER A 217 -8.86 8.87 18.33
C SER A 217 -9.26 8.70 16.85
N TYR A 218 -8.69 7.69 16.21
CA TYR A 218 -9.15 7.28 14.90
C TYR A 218 -10.45 6.51 15.07
N THR A 219 -11.45 6.84 14.27
CA THR A 219 -12.70 6.10 14.26
C THR A 219 -12.39 4.62 14.00
N SER A 220 -12.92 3.77 14.86
CA SER A 220 -12.87 2.32 14.69
C SER A 220 -13.26 1.95 13.25
N PRO A 221 -12.72 0.87 12.69
CA PRO A 221 -13.15 0.39 11.38
C PRO A 221 -14.69 0.31 11.34
N PRO A 222 -15.31 0.47 10.15
CA PRO A 222 -16.77 0.42 10.05
C PRO A 222 -17.32 -0.88 10.62
N LYS A 223 -18.53 -0.87 11.22
CA LYS A 223 -19.17 -2.04 11.88
C LYS A 223 -19.23 -3.31 11.05
N TRP A 224 -19.25 -3.21 9.72
CA TRP A 224 -19.17 -4.36 8.81
C TRP A 224 -17.79 -5.06 8.80
N TRP A 225 -16.77 -4.42 9.32
CA TRP A 225 -15.43 -4.98 9.47
C TRP A 225 -15.41 -6.15 10.45
N ASP A 226 -16.02 -5.98 11.63
CA ASP A 226 -16.07 -7.02 12.67
C ASP A 226 -16.95 -8.21 12.23
N ALA A 227 -18.02 -7.94 11.47
CA ALA A 227 -18.87 -8.98 10.90
C ALA A 227 -18.12 -9.90 9.92
N ASN A 228 -17.09 -9.40 9.21
CA ASN A 228 -16.27 -10.21 8.31
C ASN A 228 -15.13 -10.97 9.02
N LEU A 229 -14.71 -10.55 10.22
CA LEU A 229 -13.77 -11.30 11.04
C LEU A 229 -14.46 -12.51 11.69
N ASN A 230 -15.69 -12.34 12.17
CA ASN A 230 -16.47 -13.39 12.88
C ASN A 230 -17.05 -14.47 11.94
N MET A 231 -17.08 -14.26 10.62
CA MET A 231 -17.47 -15.32 9.66
C MET A 231 -16.34 -16.34 9.37
N LEU A 232 -15.19 -16.22 10.02
CA LEU A 232 -14.04 -17.09 9.78
C LEU A 232 -13.90 -18.21 10.83
N ASP A 233 -14.66 -18.15 11.92
CA ASP A 233 -14.81 -19.22 12.89
C ASP A 233 -16.03 -20.07 12.47
N GLY A 234 -15.90 -20.77 11.34
CA GLY A 234 -16.83 -21.83 10.97
C GLY A 234 -16.75 -22.97 12.00
N PRO A 235 -17.85 -23.70 12.24
CA PRO A 235 -17.88 -24.75 13.25
C PRO A 235 -16.82 -25.81 12.93
N SER A 236 -16.07 -26.17 13.97
CA SER A 236 -15.12 -27.27 14.04
C SER A 236 -15.71 -28.62 13.58
#